data_1a58822d91a1fe5e809742a51dcf056e
#
_entry.id   1a58822d91a1fe5e809742a51dcf056e
#
_cell.length_a   1.000
_cell.length_b   1.000
_cell.length_c   1.000
_cell.angle_alpha   90.00
_cell.angle_beta   90.00
_cell.angle_gamma   90.00
#
_symmetry.space_group_name_H-M   'P 1'
#
loop_
_entity.id
_entity.type
_entity.pdbx_description
1 polymer ?
#
loop_
_entity_poly.entity_id
_entity_poly.type
_entity_poly.pdbx_seq_one_letter_code
_entity_poly.pdbx_strand_id
1 'polypeptide(L)'
;MEEEGVNLEGSLPVPSVQELVRERQPDALPPRYVRDDVAPADHLPESSQGLPCIDLEKLTDPSSRSTELRNLHSACHQWGLFLLVNHQVSDEGMGVMQEKVRGFFELPYHEKQKSAQRPGSLEGYGQAFVTSHEQKLDWNDMIFLKCLPSHARNLDLWPQNPPEFRIALENYSEDLRKVAVAVVKYIGMALGIHEGELELLMNSFREGRYEVRMNCYPQCPEPERAMGLSPHSDNSGITMLMECGDMPGLQVLSRDGRWVTVPPIPGSIVVNLGQIMEVYSNGTYRAPDHRAVVNKEKERVSTVTFCYPSPSLAVGPSPQLLTATGLAPLYQTLSHSEYLHRFYNRKLDDAVPFYRYPQAVDVELMHSFISSSSCIVCHEYEFTLFHLFLHFVYSIGELLVCKL
;
A
#
# COMPACT_ATOMS: atom_id res chain seq x y z
N MET A 1 -22.70 -5.93 16.65
CA MET A 1 -21.80 -7.07 16.46
C MET A 1 -20.42 -6.51 16.67
N GLU A 2 -19.74 -6.91 17.72
CA GLU A 2 -18.36 -6.53 17.98
C GLU A 2 -17.53 -7.09 16.82
N GLU A 3 -16.78 -6.24 16.14
CA GLU A 3 -15.73 -6.67 15.22
C GLU A 3 -14.75 -7.50 16.06
N GLU A 4 -14.71 -8.82 15.84
CA GLU A 4 -13.64 -9.66 16.36
C GLU A 4 -12.34 -9.07 15.82
N GLY A 5 -11.63 -8.38 16.71
CA GLY A 5 -10.35 -7.78 16.39
C GLY A 5 -9.43 -8.87 15.89
N VAL A 6 -8.89 -8.69 14.68
CA VAL A 6 -7.78 -9.50 14.17
C VAL A 6 -6.72 -9.51 15.25
N ASN A 7 -6.53 -10.65 15.88
CA ASN A 7 -5.51 -10.82 16.92
C ASN A 7 -4.14 -10.84 16.21
N LEU A 8 -3.62 -9.64 15.95
CA LEU A 8 -2.24 -9.45 15.55
C LEU A 8 -1.41 -9.73 16.80
N GLU A 9 -1.01 -10.98 16.98
CA GLU A 9 -0.10 -11.35 18.05
C GLU A 9 1.14 -10.45 17.98
N GLY A 10 1.06 -9.39 18.80
CA GLY A 10 2.05 -8.51 19.29
C GLY A 10 3.18 -8.07 18.36
N SER A 11 3.05 -6.86 17.78
CA SER A 11 4.27 -6.14 17.39
C SER A 11 5.17 -5.99 18.63
N LEU A 12 6.37 -6.57 18.57
CA LEU A 12 7.34 -6.46 19.66
C LEU A 12 7.83 -5.01 19.77
N PRO A 13 7.98 -4.46 20.98
CA PRO A 13 8.54 -3.14 21.14
C PRO A 13 10.00 -3.11 20.66
N VAL A 14 10.33 -2.07 19.89
CA VAL A 14 11.67 -1.82 19.38
C VAL A 14 12.13 -0.43 19.76
N PRO A 15 13.46 -0.17 19.82
CA PRO A 15 13.98 1.15 20.10
C PRO A 15 13.51 2.17 19.05
N SER A 16 13.20 3.40 19.48
CA SER A 16 12.96 4.52 18.57
C SER A 16 14.25 4.84 17.79
N VAL A 17 14.14 4.94 16.48
CA VAL A 17 15.25 5.29 15.60
C VAL A 17 15.69 6.75 15.84
N GLN A 18 14.73 7.66 16.08
CA GLN A 18 15.05 9.04 16.42
C GLN A 18 15.90 9.13 17.69
N GLU A 19 15.57 8.32 18.72
CA GLU A 19 16.36 8.32 19.97
C GLU A 19 17.73 7.66 19.77
N LEU A 20 17.83 6.62 18.93
CA LEU A 20 19.12 6.03 18.57
C LEU A 20 20.04 7.07 17.91
N VAL A 21 19.50 7.90 17.02
CA VAL A 21 20.27 8.96 16.36
C VAL A 21 20.64 10.08 17.32
N ARG A 22 19.71 10.49 18.20
CA ARG A 22 19.93 11.58 19.17
C ARG A 22 20.96 11.22 20.25
N GLU A 23 20.87 9.99 20.79
CA GLU A 23 21.70 9.59 21.94
C GLU A 23 23.08 9.08 21.53
N ARG A 24 23.17 8.37 20.40
CA ARG A 24 24.37 7.61 20.05
C ARG A 24 25.11 8.19 18.87
N GLN A 25 24.46 9.00 18.03
CA GLN A 25 25.01 9.46 16.74
C GLN A 25 25.84 8.31 16.10
N PRO A 26 25.20 7.19 15.78
CA PRO A 26 25.93 5.97 15.46
C PRO A 26 26.80 6.18 14.23
N ASP A 27 28.09 5.86 14.32
CA ASP A 27 29.00 5.85 13.17
C ASP A 27 28.66 4.71 12.18
N ALA A 28 27.92 3.69 12.65
CA ALA A 28 27.49 2.53 11.89
C ALA A 28 26.09 2.07 12.28
N LEU A 29 25.40 1.42 11.36
CA LEU A 29 24.06 0.86 11.60
C LEU A 29 24.09 -0.24 12.66
N PRO A 30 23.12 -0.27 13.60
CA PRO A 30 22.91 -1.43 14.45
C PRO A 30 22.54 -2.67 13.57
N PRO A 31 23.01 -3.88 13.94
CA PRO A 31 22.90 -5.08 13.09
C PRO A 31 21.48 -5.42 12.62
N ARG A 32 20.45 -5.07 13.40
CA ARG A 32 19.05 -5.33 13.02
C ARG A 32 18.54 -4.44 11.88
N TYR A 33 19.19 -3.31 11.61
CA TYR A 33 18.82 -2.38 10.55
C TYR A 33 19.62 -2.58 9.26
N VAL A 34 20.63 -3.46 9.30
CA VAL A 34 21.44 -3.76 8.12
C VAL A 34 20.65 -4.66 7.16
N ARG A 35 20.46 -4.19 5.94
CA ARG A 35 19.66 -4.80 4.87
C ARG A 35 20.52 -5.13 3.67
N ASP A 36 21.39 -6.13 3.82
CA ASP A 36 22.24 -6.64 2.71
C ASP A 36 21.41 -7.48 1.69
N ASP A 37 20.15 -7.78 2.03
CA ASP A 37 19.19 -8.54 1.24
C ASP A 37 18.41 -7.67 0.24
N VAL A 38 18.47 -6.34 0.36
CA VAL A 38 17.77 -5.40 -0.52
C VAL A 38 18.76 -4.77 -1.49
N ALA A 39 18.42 -4.81 -2.79
CA ALA A 39 19.22 -4.12 -3.79
C ALA A 39 19.39 -2.64 -3.39
N PRO A 40 20.63 -2.11 -3.41
CA PRO A 40 20.88 -0.70 -3.14
C PRO A 40 19.91 0.16 -3.94
N ALA A 41 19.50 1.28 -3.35
CA ALA A 41 18.79 2.28 -4.14
C ALA A 41 19.73 2.68 -5.27
N ASP A 42 19.36 2.41 -6.52
CA ASP A 42 20.08 3.04 -7.64
C ASP A 42 20.12 4.54 -7.32
N HIS A 43 21.32 5.09 -7.28
CA HIS A 43 21.52 6.51 -7.05
C HIS A 43 20.57 7.23 -7.97
N LEU A 44 19.68 8.03 -7.40
CA LEU A 44 18.58 8.74 -8.04
C LEU A 44 18.92 9.04 -9.51
N PRO A 45 18.30 8.39 -10.49
CA PRO A 45 18.38 8.94 -11.82
C PRO A 45 17.78 10.34 -11.72
N GLU A 46 18.48 11.35 -12.19
CA GLU A 46 18.03 12.74 -12.23
C GLU A 46 16.72 12.96 -13.00
N SER A 47 16.13 11.90 -13.52
CA SER A 47 14.91 11.96 -14.30
C SER A 47 13.73 11.32 -13.56
N SER A 48 12.99 12.14 -12.85
CA SER A 48 11.54 11.95 -12.61
C SER A 48 10.73 11.95 -13.93
N GLN A 49 11.40 11.84 -15.07
CA GLN A 49 10.78 11.83 -16.40
C GLN A 49 9.94 10.58 -16.55
N GLY A 50 8.62 10.78 -16.49
CA GLY A 50 7.64 9.74 -16.82
C GLY A 50 6.65 9.36 -15.73
N LEU A 51 6.78 9.87 -14.48
CA LEU A 51 5.72 9.66 -13.50
C LEU A 51 4.47 10.46 -13.89
N PRO A 52 3.30 9.81 -13.93
CA PRO A 52 2.07 10.48 -14.36
C PRO A 52 1.61 11.52 -13.33
N CYS A 53 1.14 12.65 -13.85
CA CYS A 53 0.51 13.71 -13.07
C CYS A 53 -0.93 13.85 -13.55
N ILE A 54 -1.88 13.78 -12.63
CA ILE A 54 -3.33 13.84 -12.87
C ILE A 54 -3.88 15.10 -12.20
N ASP A 55 -4.64 15.85 -12.96
CA ASP A 55 -5.27 17.10 -12.51
C ASP A 55 -6.74 16.85 -12.17
N LEU A 56 -7.11 16.94 -10.88
CA LEU A 56 -8.46 16.67 -10.43
C LEU A 56 -9.46 17.71 -10.96
N GLU A 57 -9.04 18.94 -11.14
CA GLU A 57 -9.89 19.97 -11.72
C GLU A 57 -10.25 19.65 -13.18
N LYS A 58 -9.28 19.15 -13.98
CA LYS A 58 -9.56 18.69 -15.34
C LYS A 58 -10.47 17.47 -15.39
N LEU A 59 -10.44 16.60 -14.39
CA LEU A 59 -11.41 15.50 -14.28
C LEU A 59 -12.82 16.01 -13.95
N THR A 60 -12.96 17.12 -13.23
CA THR A 60 -14.26 17.71 -12.92
C THR A 60 -14.84 18.51 -14.07
N ASP A 61 -14.02 19.16 -14.88
CA ASP A 61 -14.44 19.97 -16.03
C ASP A 61 -14.89 19.09 -17.21
N PRO A 62 -16.15 19.20 -17.68
CA PRO A 62 -16.66 18.40 -18.80
C PRO A 62 -15.85 18.52 -20.09
N SER A 63 -15.20 19.67 -20.33
CA SER A 63 -14.44 19.93 -21.56
C SER A 63 -13.12 19.17 -21.64
N SER A 64 -12.44 18.94 -20.53
CA SER A 64 -11.14 18.29 -20.41
C SER A 64 -11.23 16.84 -19.89
N ARG A 65 -12.35 16.49 -19.24
CA ARG A 65 -12.55 15.22 -18.55
C ARG A 65 -12.17 13.99 -19.39
N SER A 66 -12.63 13.91 -20.63
CA SER A 66 -12.40 12.72 -21.46
C SER A 66 -10.91 12.49 -21.73
N THR A 67 -10.13 13.54 -21.86
CA THR A 67 -8.68 13.45 -22.02
C THR A 67 -8.01 13.05 -20.72
N GLU A 68 -8.40 13.68 -19.62
CA GLU A 68 -7.79 13.40 -18.31
C GLU A 68 -8.16 12.00 -17.78
N LEU A 69 -9.35 11.48 -18.11
CA LEU A 69 -9.70 10.07 -17.84
C LEU A 69 -8.79 9.08 -18.59
N ARG A 70 -8.40 9.38 -19.83
CA ARG A 70 -7.42 8.53 -20.56
C ARG A 70 -6.04 8.59 -19.89
N ASN A 71 -5.61 9.77 -19.44
CA ASN A 71 -4.37 9.94 -18.69
C ASN A 71 -4.41 9.15 -17.39
N LEU A 72 -5.51 9.23 -16.63
CA LEU A 72 -5.73 8.48 -15.39
C LEU A 72 -5.73 6.97 -15.65
N HIS A 73 -6.44 6.49 -16.70
CA HIS A 73 -6.40 5.09 -17.09
C HIS A 73 -4.96 4.62 -17.37
N SER A 74 -4.22 5.38 -18.15
CA SER A 74 -2.82 5.07 -18.47
C SER A 74 -1.94 5.05 -17.21
N ALA A 75 -2.11 6.01 -16.30
CA ALA A 75 -1.39 6.09 -15.04
C ALA A 75 -1.66 4.86 -14.14
N CYS A 76 -2.93 4.52 -13.95
CA CYS A 76 -3.33 3.35 -13.16
C CYS A 76 -2.86 2.04 -13.80
N HIS A 77 -2.93 1.93 -15.13
CA HIS A 77 -2.53 0.72 -15.86
C HIS A 77 -1.02 0.53 -15.89
N GLN A 78 -0.23 1.58 -16.11
CA GLN A 78 1.22 1.47 -16.29
C GLN A 78 1.98 1.51 -14.97
N TRP A 79 1.55 2.36 -14.04
CA TRP A 79 2.27 2.64 -12.80
C TRP A 79 1.53 2.16 -11.55
N GLY A 80 0.18 2.18 -11.56
CA GLY A 80 -0.62 2.03 -10.34
C GLY A 80 -0.41 3.17 -9.34
N LEU A 81 0.31 4.23 -9.74
CA LEU A 81 0.67 5.39 -8.94
C LEU A 81 0.67 6.65 -9.82
N PHE A 82 0.26 7.78 -9.24
CA PHE A 82 0.32 9.09 -9.91
C PHE A 82 0.39 10.23 -8.89
N LEU A 83 0.89 11.36 -9.34
CA LEU A 83 0.81 12.63 -8.61
C LEU A 83 -0.54 13.27 -8.89
N LEU A 84 -1.25 13.65 -7.85
CA LEU A 84 -2.54 14.34 -7.94
C LEU A 84 -2.35 15.81 -7.62
N VAL A 85 -2.75 16.68 -8.54
CA VAL A 85 -2.71 18.15 -8.38
C VAL A 85 -4.12 18.73 -8.47
N ASN A 86 -4.28 19.97 -8.04
CA ASN A 86 -5.58 20.69 -8.01
C ASN A 86 -6.69 19.87 -7.29
N HIS A 87 -6.30 19.19 -6.20
CA HIS A 87 -7.11 18.23 -5.45
C HIS A 87 -8.08 18.87 -4.46
N GLN A 88 -8.15 20.19 -4.39
CA GLN A 88 -9.09 20.96 -3.57
C GLN A 88 -8.87 20.88 -2.04
N VAL A 89 -7.89 20.14 -1.55
CA VAL A 89 -7.41 20.32 -0.18
C VAL A 89 -6.64 21.64 -0.14
N SER A 90 -6.97 22.52 0.78
CA SER A 90 -6.32 23.84 0.82
C SER A 90 -4.84 23.72 1.18
N ASP A 91 -4.01 24.59 0.59
CA ASP A 91 -2.58 24.69 0.92
C ASP A 91 -2.37 25.00 2.40
N GLU A 92 -3.26 25.82 3.00
CA GLU A 92 -3.27 26.12 4.42
C GLU A 92 -3.50 24.87 5.26
N GLY A 93 -4.53 24.06 4.91
CA GLY A 93 -4.86 22.80 5.63
C GLY A 93 -3.73 21.78 5.55
N MET A 94 -3.12 21.64 4.37
CA MET A 94 -1.94 20.78 4.18
C MET A 94 -0.75 21.31 4.99
N GLY A 95 -0.48 22.60 4.95
CA GLY A 95 0.62 23.23 5.68
C GLY A 95 0.47 23.07 7.20
N VAL A 96 -0.73 23.29 7.73
CA VAL A 96 -1.03 23.06 9.15
C VAL A 96 -0.78 21.60 9.52
N MET A 97 -1.29 20.64 8.73
CA MET A 97 -1.08 19.21 9.02
C MET A 97 0.42 18.85 8.98
N GLN A 98 1.17 19.32 7.98
CA GLN A 98 2.62 19.12 7.89
C GLN A 98 3.36 19.66 9.12
N GLU A 99 3.00 20.86 9.59
CA GLU A 99 3.56 21.47 10.81
C GLU A 99 3.28 20.60 12.05
N LYS A 100 2.02 20.15 12.22
CA LYS A 100 1.65 19.32 13.37
C LYS A 100 2.34 17.97 13.38
N VAL A 101 2.51 17.34 12.21
CA VAL A 101 3.24 16.06 12.10
C VAL A 101 4.71 16.22 12.46
N ARG A 102 5.38 17.24 11.91
CA ARG A 102 6.78 17.51 12.29
C ARG A 102 6.91 17.83 13.77
N GLY A 103 6.05 18.72 14.28
CA GLY A 103 6.03 19.07 15.69
C GLY A 103 5.82 17.85 16.61
N PHE A 104 5.03 16.85 16.20
CA PHE A 104 4.90 15.61 16.95
C PHE A 104 6.22 14.82 17.01
N PHE A 105 6.93 14.66 15.89
CA PHE A 105 8.21 13.94 15.88
C PHE A 105 9.34 14.70 16.57
N GLU A 106 9.24 16.03 16.67
CA GLU A 106 10.18 16.87 17.43
C GLU A 106 9.97 16.80 18.96
N LEU A 107 8.82 16.32 19.43
CA LEU A 107 8.55 16.18 20.86
C LEU A 107 9.62 15.31 21.56
N PRO A 108 9.86 15.55 22.84
CA PRO A 108 10.64 14.65 23.68
C PRO A 108 10.05 13.24 23.67
N TYR A 109 10.91 12.22 23.75
CA TYR A 109 10.49 10.82 23.68
C TYR A 109 9.35 10.45 24.62
N HIS A 110 9.43 10.91 25.90
CA HIS A 110 8.41 10.65 26.89
C HIS A 110 7.03 11.23 26.53
N GLU A 111 6.97 12.31 25.75
CA GLU A 111 5.71 12.86 25.24
C GLU A 111 5.14 11.97 24.12
N LYS A 112 5.99 11.53 23.19
CA LYS A 112 5.58 10.60 22.13
C LYS A 112 5.07 9.27 22.70
N GLN A 113 5.69 8.79 23.77
CA GLN A 113 5.30 7.56 24.47
C GLN A 113 3.90 7.60 25.09
N LYS A 114 3.30 8.77 25.31
CA LYS A 114 1.89 8.87 25.75
C LYS A 114 0.91 8.32 24.72
N SER A 115 1.31 8.32 23.46
CA SER A 115 0.56 7.75 22.32
C SER A 115 1.12 6.39 21.87
N ALA A 116 1.92 5.70 22.71
CA ALA A 116 2.57 4.44 22.33
C ALA A 116 1.57 3.34 21.95
N GLN A 117 1.97 2.48 21.03
CA GLN A 117 1.24 1.27 20.69
C GLN A 117 1.00 0.42 21.94
N ARG A 118 -0.19 -0.15 22.04
CA ARG A 118 -0.52 -1.14 23.07
C ARG A 118 -0.17 -2.56 22.55
N PRO A 119 0.18 -3.50 23.44
CA PRO A 119 0.40 -4.89 23.03
C PRO A 119 -0.78 -5.43 22.20
N GLY A 120 -0.49 -6.05 21.06
CA GLY A 120 -1.52 -6.57 20.16
C GLY A 120 -2.22 -5.54 19.28
N SER A 121 -1.77 -4.27 19.27
CA SER A 121 -2.32 -3.21 18.42
C SER A 121 -1.25 -2.61 17.53
N LEU A 122 -1.63 -2.28 16.29
CA LEU A 122 -0.81 -1.47 15.38
C LEU A 122 -1.04 0.03 15.59
N GLU A 123 -2.14 0.41 16.25
CA GLU A 123 -2.50 1.81 16.46
C GLU A 123 -1.65 2.43 17.57
N GLY A 124 -1.10 3.61 17.30
CA GLY A 124 -0.25 4.36 18.21
C GLY A 124 1.16 4.59 17.66
N TYR A 125 2.03 5.17 18.51
CA TYR A 125 3.43 5.47 18.22
C TYR A 125 4.32 4.24 18.46
N GLY A 126 5.16 3.89 17.48
CA GLY A 126 6.08 2.77 17.57
C GLY A 126 6.56 2.30 16.19
N GLN A 127 6.68 0.99 16.00
CA GLN A 127 6.91 0.35 14.71
C GLN A 127 5.85 -0.72 14.46
N ALA A 128 5.53 -0.97 13.18
CA ALA A 128 4.55 -1.97 12.79
C ALA A 128 5.21 -3.30 12.41
N PHE A 129 4.48 -4.40 12.63
CA PHE A 129 4.80 -5.74 12.13
C PHE A 129 6.13 -6.33 12.60
N VAL A 130 6.58 -6.01 13.80
CA VAL A 130 7.76 -6.67 14.39
C VAL A 130 7.30 -7.94 15.11
N THR A 131 7.57 -9.10 14.51
CA THR A 131 7.09 -10.40 15.00
C THR A 131 8.17 -11.22 15.71
N SER A 132 9.45 -10.89 15.54
CA SER A 132 10.56 -11.58 16.22
C SER A 132 11.73 -10.66 16.58
N HIS A 133 12.54 -11.08 17.55
CA HIS A 133 13.74 -10.33 17.94
C HIS A 133 14.85 -10.37 16.87
N GLU A 134 14.81 -11.32 15.97
CA GLU A 134 15.81 -11.52 14.92
C GLU A 134 15.41 -10.84 13.60
N GLN A 135 14.14 -10.42 13.50
CA GLN A 135 13.64 -9.73 12.31
C GLN A 135 14.45 -8.49 12.03
N LYS A 136 14.80 -8.29 10.77
CA LYS A 136 15.36 -7.03 10.29
C LYS A 136 14.33 -5.91 10.42
N LEU A 137 14.79 -4.73 10.80
CA LEU A 137 13.95 -3.56 11.06
C LEU A 137 14.13 -2.51 9.98
N ASP A 138 13.08 -1.75 9.76
CA ASP A 138 13.11 -0.55 8.93
C ASP A 138 13.57 0.66 9.77
N TRP A 139 14.35 1.57 9.15
CA TRP A 139 14.92 2.75 9.78
C TRP A 139 13.90 3.88 9.80
N ASN A 140 12.85 3.72 10.64
CA ASN A 140 11.82 4.73 10.84
C ASN A 140 11.19 4.64 12.22
N ASP A 141 10.59 5.74 12.65
CA ASP A 141 9.56 5.80 13.69
C ASP A 141 8.24 6.17 13.02
N MET A 142 7.13 5.68 13.54
CA MET A 142 5.81 6.01 13.00
C MET A 142 4.78 6.19 14.10
N ILE A 143 3.70 6.89 13.76
CA ILE A 143 2.44 6.85 14.51
C ILE A 143 1.32 6.49 13.53
N PHE A 144 0.49 5.52 13.92
CA PHE A 144 -0.63 5.04 13.13
C PHE A 144 -1.93 5.24 13.88
N LEU A 145 -2.91 5.92 13.26
CA LEU A 145 -4.16 6.32 13.90
C LEU A 145 -5.35 6.02 12.98
N LYS A 146 -6.42 5.47 13.55
CA LYS A 146 -7.72 5.37 12.88
C LYS A 146 -8.41 6.72 12.94
N CYS A 147 -8.76 7.29 11.79
CA CYS A 147 -9.30 8.65 11.69
C CYS A 147 -10.79 8.68 11.34
N LEU A 148 -11.23 7.82 10.43
CA LEU A 148 -12.63 7.71 10.03
C LEU A 148 -13.06 6.25 9.93
N PRO A 149 -14.32 5.95 10.25
CA PRO A 149 -15.34 6.86 10.78
C PRO A 149 -15.02 7.32 12.20
N SER A 150 -15.58 8.44 12.62
CA SER A 150 -15.22 9.09 13.89
C SER A 150 -15.47 8.22 15.13
N HIS A 151 -16.45 7.34 15.09
CA HIS A 151 -16.75 6.40 16.20
C HIS A 151 -15.69 5.30 16.37
N ALA A 152 -14.84 5.06 15.35
CA ALA A 152 -13.76 4.08 15.41
C ALA A 152 -12.45 4.65 15.97
N ARG A 153 -12.41 5.95 16.30
CA ARG A 153 -11.21 6.63 16.84
C ARG A 153 -10.91 6.17 18.26
N ASN A 154 -9.65 5.86 18.51
CA ASN A 154 -9.14 5.70 19.87
C ASN A 154 -8.42 6.98 20.31
N LEU A 155 -9.17 7.93 20.88
CA LEU A 155 -8.64 9.24 21.27
C LEU A 155 -7.58 9.19 22.39
N ASP A 156 -7.45 8.08 23.10
CA ASP A 156 -6.36 7.88 24.09
C ASP A 156 -4.99 7.82 23.41
N LEU A 157 -4.95 7.34 22.16
CA LEU A 157 -3.73 7.24 21.37
C LEU A 157 -3.44 8.48 20.52
N TRP A 158 -4.43 9.37 20.37
CA TRP A 158 -4.26 10.60 19.62
C TRP A 158 -3.44 11.62 20.39
N PRO A 159 -2.33 12.13 19.84
CA PRO A 159 -1.49 13.12 20.52
C PRO A 159 -2.27 14.36 20.96
N GLN A 160 -1.98 14.83 22.17
CA GLN A 160 -2.47 16.13 22.66
C GLN A 160 -1.50 17.26 22.30
N ASN A 161 -0.25 16.92 22.09
CA ASN A 161 0.81 17.80 21.65
C ASN A 161 1.35 17.37 20.27
N PRO A 162 1.72 18.32 19.40
CA PRO A 162 1.61 19.78 19.57
C PRO A 162 0.14 20.23 19.66
N PRO A 163 -0.14 21.42 20.21
CA PRO A 163 -1.49 21.97 20.26
C PRO A 163 -2.19 21.92 18.91
N GLU A 164 -3.50 21.67 18.91
CA GLU A 164 -4.35 21.56 17.72
C GLU A 164 -4.05 20.37 16.79
N PHE A 165 -3.13 19.46 17.15
CA PHE A 165 -2.83 18.27 16.36
C PHE A 165 -4.10 17.48 16.01
N ARG A 166 -4.98 17.26 16.98
CA ARG A 166 -6.23 16.51 16.79
C ARG A 166 -7.16 17.18 15.79
N ILE A 167 -7.34 18.50 15.92
CA ILE A 167 -8.19 19.28 15.03
C ILE A 167 -7.64 19.27 13.60
N ALA A 168 -6.32 19.44 13.47
CA ALA A 168 -5.66 19.38 12.16
C ALA A 168 -5.85 18.01 11.48
N LEU A 169 -5.66 16.91 12.24
CA LEU A 169 -5.83 15.56 11.73
C LEU A 169 -7.29 15.24 11.37
N GLU A 170 -8.26 15.72 12.15
CA GLU A 170 -9.68 15.59 11.85
C GLU A 170 -10.05 16.28 10.53
N ASN A 171 -9.69 17.55 10.40
CA ASN A 171 -9.96 18.32 9.18
C ASN A 171 -9.28 17.71 7.95
N TYR A 172 -8.00 17.37 8.08
CA TYR A 172 -7.24 16.74 7.01
C TYR A 172 -7.86 15.41 6.56
N SER A 173 -8.28 14.56 7.49
CA SER A 173 -8.89 13.27 7.18
C SER A 173 -10.24 13.43 6.46
N GLU A 174 -11.04 14.41 6.85
CA GLU A 174 -12.32 14.70 6.18
C GLU A 174 -12.12 15.26 4.78
N ASP A 175 -11.12 16.11 4.56
CA ASP A 175 -10.81 16.62 3.24
C ASP A 175 -10.26 15.51 2.33
N LEU A 176 -9.37 14.66 2.83
CA LEU A 176 -8.89 13.53 2.06
C LEU A 176 -9.99 12.52 1.74
N ARG A 177 -10.99 12.33 2.60
CA ARG A 177 -12.16 11.49 2.28
C ARG A 177 -12.91 12.02 1.06
N LYS A 178 -13.11 13.34 0.95
CA LYS A 178 -13.75 13.96 -0.22
C LYS A 178 -12.92 13.72 -1.49
N VAL A 179 -11.61 13.91 -1.40
CA VAL A 179 -10.67 13.64 -2.51
C VAL A 179 -10.69 12.17 -2.89
N ALA A 180 -10.63 11.25 -1.92
CA ALA A 180 -10.66 9.81 -2.18
C ALA A 180 -11.91 9.38 -2.92
N VAL A 181 -13.09 9.86 -2.50
CA VAL A 181 -14.36 9.58 -3.19
C VAL A 181 -14.35 10.10 -4.62
N ALA A 182 -13.80 11.29 -4.85
CA ALA A 182 -13.67 11.85 -6.20
C ALA A 182 -12.69 11.05 -7.06
N VAL A 183 -11.53 10.69 -6.53
CA VAL A 183 -10.52 9.89 -7.24
C VAL A 183 -11.07 8.52 -7.60
N VAL A 184 -11.70 7.81 -6.66
CA VAL A 184 -12.30 6.49 -6.89
C VAL A 184 -13.41 6.55 -7.92
N LYS A 185 -14.24 7.62 -7.93
CA LYS A 185 -15.20 7.87 -9.00
C LYS A 185 -14.54 7.88 -10.37
N TYR A 186 -13.49 8.66 -10.53
CA TYR A 186 -12.83 8.79 -11.84
C TYR A 186 -12.03 7.54 -12.22
N ILE A 187 -11.48 6.81 -11.26
CA ILE A 187 -10.89 5.49 -11.50
C ILE A 187 -11.96 4.51 -12.01
N GLY A 188 -13.14 4.46 -11.38
CA GLY A 188 -14.27 3.65 -11.84
C GLY A 188 -14.73 4.03 -13.25
N MET A 189 -14.87 5.34 -13.53
CA MET A 189 -15.20 5.83 -14.88
C MET A 189 -14.13 5.46 -15.91
N ALA A 190 -12.86 5.54 -15.56
CA ALA A 190 -11.74 5.15 -16.43
C ALA A 190 -11.70 3.64 -16.71
N LEU A 191 -12.25 2.81 -15.81
CA LEU A 191 -12.48 1.37 -16.01
C LEU A 191 -13.73 1.06 -16.83
N GLY A 192 -14.56 2.05 -17.14
CA GLY A 192 -15.84 1.86 -17.82
C GLY A 192 -16.99 1.44 -16.89
N ILE A 193 -16.84 1.64 -15.58
CA ILE A 193 -17.92 1.42 -14.62
C ILE A 193 -18.90 2.60 -14.65
N HIS A 194 -20.20 2.32 -14.67
CA HIS A 194 -21.25 3.30 -14.82
C HIS A 194 -22.36 3.15 -13.80
N GLU A 195 -23.19 4.20 -13.69
CA GLU A 195 -24.46 4.22 -12.95
C GLU A 195 -24.40 3.63 -11.55
N GLY A 196 -25.26 2.62 -11.27
CA GLY A 196 -25.45 2.10 -9.93
C GLY A 196 -24.21 1.47 -9.31
N GLU A 197 -23.37 0.77 -10.08
CA GLU A 197 -22.13 0.18 -9.54
C GLU A 197 -21.10 1.27 -9.21
N LEU A 198 -21.01 2.32 -10.03
CA LEU A 198 -20.14 3.47 -9.74
C LEU A 198 -20.58 4.18 -8.44
N GLU A 199 -21.91 4.36 -8.26
CA GLU A 199 -22.44 4.96 -7.04
C GLU A 199 -22.20 4.07 -5.80
N LEU A 200 -22.34 2.74 -5.93
CA LEU A 200 -21.99 1.80 -4.85
C LEU A 200 -20.50 1.90 -4.47
N LEU A 201 -19.63 1.97 -5.47
CA LEU A 201 -18.20 2.15 -5.24
C LEU A 201 -17.91 3.46 -4.51
N MET A 202 -18.46 4.58 -4.98
CA MET A 202 -18.29 5.89 -4.35
C MET A 202 -18.82 5.92 -2.91
N ASN A 203 -20.02 5.37 -2.68
CA ASN A 203 -20.63 5.32 -1.35
C ASN A 203 -19.81 4.46 -0.40
N SER A 204 -19.23 3.35 -0.89
CA SER A 204 -18.38 2.51 -0.06
C SER A 204 -17.14 3.25 0.46
N PHE A 205 -16.56 4.17 -0.30
CA PHE A 205 -15.46 5.01 0.17
C PHE A 205 -15.94 6.21 0.99
N ARG A 206 -17.16 6.73 0.74
CA ARG A 206 -17.76 7.78 1.58
C ARG A 206 -17.98 7.30 3.02
N GLU A 207 -18.40 6.05 3.18
CA GLU A 207 -18.65 5.37 4.46
C GLU A 207 -17.47 4.52 4.92
N GLY A 208 -16.37 4.60 4.21
CA GLY A 208 -15.20 3.76 4.39
C GLY A 208 -14.36 4.10 5.61
N ARG A 209 -13.31 3.31 5.80
CA ARG A 209 -12.33 3.49 6.86
C ARG A 209 -11.12 4.26 6.32
N TYR A 210 -10.67 5.25 7.10
CA TYR A 210 -9.48 6.03 6.81
C TYR A 210 -8.51 5.95 7.98
N GLU A 211 -7.31 5.50 7.69
CA GLU A 211 -6.25 5.31 8.67
C GLU A 211 -5.04 6.13 8.23
N VAL A 212 -4.49 6.89 9.16
CA VAL A 212 -3.36 7.79 8.87
C VAL A 212 -2.11 7.27 9.56
N ARG A 213 -1.08 7.01 8.77
CA ARG A 213 0.26 6.68 9.22
C ARG A 213 1.18 7.87 8.93
N MET A 214 1.78 8.40 9.95
CA MET A 214 2.82 9.42 9.86
C MET A 214 4.15 8.76 10.12
N ASN A 215 5.13 9.00 9.25
CA ASN A 215 6.45 8.38 9.34
C ASN A 215 7.51 9.45 9.47
N CYS A 216 8.50 9.16 10.31
CA CYS A 216 9.73 9.88 10.41
C CYS A 216 10.88 8.94 10.08
N TYR A 217 11.69 9.32 9.09
CA TYR A 217 12.88 8.61 8.65
C TYR A 217 14.11 9.46 9.02
N PRO A 218 14.72 9.24 10.19
CA PRO A 218 15.88 10.00 10.62
C PRO A 218 17.08 9.83 9.69
N GLN A 219 18.04 10.72 9.80
CA GLN A 219 19.33 10.57 9.14
C GLN A 219 19.93 9.20 9.41
N CYS A 220 20.47 8.59 8.37
CA CYS A 220 21.02 7.24 8.45
C CYS A 220 22.53 7.29 8.14
N PRO A 221 23.40 6.71 8.98
CA PRO A 221 24.85 6.76 8.73
C PRO A 221 25.27 5.98 7.49
N GLU A 222 24.57 4.89 7.16
CA GLU A 222 24.84 4.00 6.02
C GLU A 222 23.53 3.78 5.21
N PRO A 223 23.04 4.82 4.49
CA PRO A 223 21.73 4.75 3.83
C PRO A 223 21.65 3.69 2.73
N GLU A 224 22.76 3.31 2.13
CA GLU A 224 22.85 2.24 1.13
C GLU A 224 22.64 0.85 1.70
N ARG A 225 22.71 0.70 3.02
CA ARG A 225 22.53 -0.58 3.75
C ARG A 225 21.29 -0.61 4.64
N ALA A 226 20.43 0.40 4.56
CA ALA A 226 19.22 0.50 5.35
C ALA A 226 18.02 0.76 4.46
N MET A 227 16.84 0.33 4.94
CA MET A 227 15.55 0.72 4.35
C MET A 227 14.76 1.55 5.34
N GLY A 228 14.19 2.65 4.86
CA GLY A 228 13.22 3.42 5.65
C GLY A 228 11.90 2.66 5.78
N LEU A 229 11.45 2.05 4.70
CA LEU A 229 10.32 1.12 4.67
C LEU A 229 10.57 0.07 3.59
N SER A 230 10.49 -1.19 3.98
CA SER A 230 10.70 -2.34 3.11
C SER A 230 9.73 -2.37 1.92
N PRO A 231 10.13 -2.95 0.77
CA PRO A 231 9.25 -3.11 -0.38
C PRO A 231 7.95 -3.81 -0.03
N HIS A 232 6.81 -3.23 -0.43
CA HIS A 232 5.47 -3.78 -0.21
C HIS A 232 4.46 -3.13 -1.16
N SER A 233 3.29 -3.73 -1.26
CA SER A 233 2.08 -3.13 -1.83
C SER A 233 1.00 -2.99 -0.75
N ASP A 234 0.19 -1.94 -0.84
CA ASP A 234 -0.83 -1.63 0.16
C ASP A 234 -2.06 -2.52 0.03
N ASN A 235 -2.65 -2.88 1.16
CA ASN A 235 -3.91 -3.64 1.22
C ASN A 235 -5.18 -2.75 1.17
N SER A 236 -5.02 -1.46 1.01
CA SER A 236 -6.12 -0.48 0.90
C SER A 236 -6.84 -0.56 -0.46
N GLY A 237 -7.88 0.28 -0.65
CA GLY A 237 -8.42 0.58 -1.96
C GLY A 237 -7.50 1.53 -2.72
N ILE A 238 -7.23 2.68 -2.15
CA ILE A 238 -6.21 3.63 -2.59
C ILE A 238 -5.47 4.17 -1.37
N THR A 239 -4.23 4.59 -1.58
CA THR A 239 -3.42 5.27 -0.58
C THR A 239 -3.07 6.66 -1.06
N MET A 240 -3.14 7.64 -0.17
CA MET A 240 -2.78 9.03 -0.45
C MET A 240 -1.64 9.45 0.46
N LEU A 241 -0.52 9.87 -0.12
CA LEU A 241 0.66 10.30 0.60
C LEU A 241 0.94 11.78 0.38
N MET A 242 1.10 12.50 1.49
CA MET A 242 1.60 13.87 1.54
C MET A 242 3.03 13.89 2.05
N GLU A 243 3.96 14.44 1.28
CA GLU A 243 5.31 14.71 1.75
C GLU A 243 5.29 15.90 2.71
N CYS A 244 5.94 15.77 3.85
CA CYS A 244 6.05 16.85 4.83
C CYS A 244 7.37 17.63 4.70
N GLY A 245 7.95 17.70 3.51
CA GLY A 245 9.20 18.37 3.21
C GLY A 245 9.61 18.20 1.77
N ASP A 246 10.88 18.57 1.51
CA ASP A 246 11.50 18.53 0.19
C ASP A 246 12.42 17.31 -0.03
N MET A 247 12.57 16.47 1.00
CA MET A 247 13.46 15.31 0.93
C MET A 247 12.79 14.17 0.19
N PRO A 248 13.32 13.73 -0.98
CA PRO A 248 12.83 12.55 -1.67
C PRO A 248 13.15 11.26 -0.88
N GLY A 249 12.35 10.24 -1.05
CA GLY A 249 12.60 8.96 -0.39
C GLY A 249 11.60 7.87 -0.79
N LEU A 250 10.43 8.23 -1.31
CA LEU A 250 9.50 7.26 -1.87
C LEU A 250 10.01 6.75 -3.21
N GLN A 251 10.03 5.44 -3.38
CA GLN A 251 10.33 4.78 -4.65
C GLN A 251 9.22 3.81 -5.03
N VAL A 252 8.89 3.74 -6.30
CA VAL A 252 7.92 2.82 -6.88
C VAL A 252 8.62 1.88 -7.86
N LEU A 253 8.24 0.61 -7.87
CA LEU A 253 8.75 -0.39 -8.79
C LEU A 253 8.00 -0.27 -10.12
N SER A 254 8.72 0.13 -11.17
CA SER A 254 8.20 0.19 -12.52
C SER A 254 7.99 -1.22 -13.11
N ARG A 255 7.22 -1.32 -14.19
CA ARG A 255 6.94 -2.63 -14.83
C ARG A 255 8.17 -3.32 -15.41
N ASP A 256 9.21 -2.57 -15.73
CA ASP A 256 10.49 -3.10 -16.20
C ASP A 256 11.46 -3.48 -15.06
N GLY A 257 10.97 -3.50 -13.82
CA GLY A 257 11.71 -3.97 -12.64
C GLY A 257 12.67 -2.95 -12.04
N ARG A 258 12.60 -1.67 -12.43
CA ARG A 258 13.44 -0.60 -11.87
C ARG A 258 12.75 0.17 -10.77
N TRP A 259 13.47 0.51 -9.73
CA TRP A 259 12.99 1.42 -8.70
C TRP A 259 13.11 2.87 -9.18
N VAL A 260 11.99 3.58 -9.20
CA VAL A 260 11.89 4.98 -9.63
C VAL A 260 11.53 5.85 -8.44
N THR A 261 12.32 6.89 -8.21
CA THR A 261 12.06 7.86 -7.13
C THR A 261 10.89 8.76 -7.50
N VAL A 262 9.95 8.89 -6.56
CA VAL A 262 8.83 9.83 -6.66
C VAL A 262 9.29 11.18 -6.10
N PRO A 263 9.31 12.24 -6.91
CA PRO A 263 9.77 13.54 -6.44
C PRO A 263 8.74 14.17 -5.49
N PRO A 264 9.17 14.84 -4.42
CA PRO A 264 8.29 15.64 -3.57
C PRO A 264 7.89 16.92 -4.30
N ILE A 265 6.69 16.94 -4.88
CA ILE A 265 6.17 18.14 -5.53
C ILE A 265 5.30 18.91 -4.54
N PRO A 266 5.63 20.17 -4.21
CA PRO A 266 4.82 20.95 -3.28
C PRO A 266 3.37 21.06 -3.75
N GLY A 267 2.43 20.92 -2.82
CA GLY A 267 0.99 21.01 -3.11
C GLY A 267 0.43 19.84 -3.91
N SER A 268 1.18 18.74 -4.09
CA SER A 268 0.65 17.50 -4.67
C SER A 268 0.43 16.42 -3.62
N ILE A 269 -0.45 15.48 -3.95
CA ILE A 269 -0.65 14.23 -3.20
C ILE A 269 -0.23 13.08 -4.10
N VAL A 270 0.64 12.19 -3.62
CA VAL A 270 0.91 10.93 -4.30
C VAL A 270 -0.25 9.98 -4.05
N VAL A 271 -0.85 9.47 -5.10
CA VAL A 271 -1.92 8.46 -5.01
C VAL A 271 -1.40 7.15 -5.60
N ASN A 272 -1.46 6.07 -4.82
CA ASN A 272 -1.23 4.73 -5.33
C ASN A 272 -2.44 3.84 -5.12
N LEU A 273 -2.62 2.90 -6.02
CA LEU A 273 -3.65 1.87 -5.91
C LEU A 273 -3.25 0.85 -4.86
N GLY A 274 -4.21 0.39 -4.09
CA GLY A 274 -4.06 -0.75 -3.20
C GLY A 274 -4.59 -2.04 -3.81
N GLN A 275 -4.33 -3.15 -3.14
CA GLN A 275 -4.71 -4.49 -3.61
C GLN A 275 -6.23 -4.66 -3.77
N ILE A 276 -7.06 -3.96 -2.98
CA ILE A 276 -8.53 -3.98 -3.16
C ILE A 276 -8.91 -3.41 -4.54
N MET A 277 -8.26 -2.33 -4.99
CA MET A 277 -8.53 -1.78 -6.32
C MET A 277 -7.96 -2.67 -7.44
N GLU A 278 -6.84 -3.36 -7.22
CA GLU A 278 -6.34 -4.38 -8.15
C GLU A 278 -7.38 -5.49 -8.34
N VAL A 279 -7.91 -6.02 -7.23
CA VAL A 279 -8.98 -7.04 -7.26
C VAL A 279 -10.22 -6.52 -7.97
N TYR A 280 -10.71 -5.33 -7.60
CA TYR A 280 -11.89 -4.72 -8.19
C TYR A 280 -11.77 -4.54 -9.72
N SER A 281 -10.59 -4.15 -10.19
CA SER A 281 -10.30 -3.99 -11.62
C SER A 281 -10.00 -5.30 -12.36
N ASN A 282 -10.15 -6.44 -11.70
CA ASN A 282 -9.77 -7.76 -12.24
C ASN A 282 -8.33 -7.80 -12.79
N GLY A 283 -7.39 -7.10 -12.13
CA GLY A 283 -5.98 -7.04 -12.51
C GLY A 283 -5.67 -6.10 -13.68
N THR A 284 -6.66 -5.37 -14.21
CA THR A 284 -6.42 -4.31 -15.22
C THR A 284 -5.50 -3.25 -14.66
N TYR A 285 -5.69 -2.88 -13.41
CA TYR A 285 -4.81 -2.02 -12.63
C TYR A 285 -4.09 -2.85 -11.57
N ARG A 286 -2.84 -2.51 -11.26
CA ARG A 286 -2.04 -3.24 -10.26
C ARG A 286 -1.69 -2.33 -9.10
N ALA A 287 -1.75 -2.88 -7.90
CA ALA A 287 -1.16 -2.26 -6.72
C ALA A 287 0.37 -2.30 -6.86
N PRO A 288 1.06 -1.16 -6.97
CA PRO A 288 2.49 -1.15 -7.22
C PRO A 288 3.26 -1.48 -5.96
N ASP A 289 4.34 -2.25 -6.12
CA ASP A 289 5.34 -2.33 -5.06
C ASP A 289 6.04 -0.99 -4.91
N HIS A 290 6.17 -0.56 -3.67
CA HIS A 290 6.86 0.68 -3.33
C HIS A 290 7.64 0.52 -2.02
N ARG A 291 8.62 1.41 -1.82
CA ARG A 291 9.51 1.40 -0.65
C ARG A 291 9.90 2.82 -0.25
N ALA A 292 10.43 2.98 0.95
CA ALA A 292 11.07 4.22 1.35
C ALA A 292 12.57 4.02 1.57
N VAL A 293 13.38 4.87 0.96
CA VAL A 293 14.81 4.95 1.21
C VAL A 293 15.12 6.06 2.19
N VAL A 294 16.25 5.95 2.87
CA VAL A 294 16.73 6.90 3.87
C VAL A 294 17.85 7.75 3.32
N ASN A 295 18.15 8.82 4.02
CA ASN A 295 19.17 9.80 3.62
C ASN A 295 20.18 10.02 4.75
N LYS A 296 21.41 10.36 4.40
CA LYS A 296 22.48 10.61 5.36
C LYS A 296 22.40 12.01 5.98
N GLU A 297 21.92 12.97 5.22
CA GLU A 297 22.04 14.38 5.57
C GLU A 297 20.79 14.96 6.23
N LYS A 298 19.62 14.52 5.78
CA LYS A 298 18.34 15.08 6.22
C LYS A 298 17.33 13.99 6.61
N GLU A 299 16.54 14.29 7.61
CA GLU A 299 15.35 13.55 7.97
C GLU A 299 14.27 13.74 6.90
N ARG A 300 13.50 12.68 6.62
CA ARG A 300 12.28 12.74 5.82
C ARG A 300 11.07 12.48 6.70
N VAL A 301 10.00 13.25 6.51
CA VAL A 301 8.71 13.05 7.18
C VAL A 301 7.61 12.94 6.14
N SER A 302 6.70 11.99 6.29
CA SER A 302 5.56 11.80 5.39
C SER A 302 4.28 11.45 6.16
N THR A 303 3.14 11.80 5.57
CA THR A 303 1.80 11.44 6.06
C THR A 303 1.11 10.61 5.00
N VAL A 304 0.71 9.40 5.36
CA VAL A 304 0.08 8.40 4.48
C VAL A 304 -1.32 8.11 4.98
N THR A 305 -2.32 8.26 4.11
CA THR A 305 -3.71 7.94 4.42
C THR A 305 -4.14 6.73 3.61
N PHE A 306 -4.41 5.61 4.29
CA PHE A 306 -4.98 4.42 3.70
C PHE A 306 -6.50 4.56 3.64
N CYS A 307 -7.05 4.48 2.45
CA CYS A 307 -8.49 4.64 2.19
C CYS A 307 -9.08 3.26 1.86
N TYR A 308 -9.89 2.75 2.77
CA TYR A 308 -10.58 1.48 2.60
C TYR A 308 -12.05 1.70 2.27
N PRO A 309 -12.65 0.87 1.40
CA PRO A 309 -14.10 0.88 1.25
C PRO A 309 -14.79 0.42 2.55
N SER A 310 -16.07 0.71 2.67
CA SER A 310 -16.92 0.22 3.76
C SER A 310 -16.87 -1.31 3.84
N PRO A 311 -16.85 -1.90 5.05
CA PRO A 311 -16.91 -3.34 5.25
C PRO A 311 -18.13 -4.02 4.60
N SER A 312 -19.17 -3.27 4.26
CA SER A 312 -20.34 -3.76 3.54
C SER A 312 -20.06 -4.12 2.08
N LEU A 313 -18.98 -3.56 1.48
CA LEU A 313 -18.56 -3.89 0.12
C LEU A 313 -17.71 -5.17 0.14
N ALA A 314 -18.12 -6.19 -0.59
CA ALA A 314 -17.29 -7.36 -0.81
C ALA A 314 -16.05 -7.00 -1.66
N VAL A 315 -14.91 -7.59 -1.35
CA VAL A 315 -13.67 -7.44 -2.11
C VAL A 315 -13.66 -8.49 -3.22
N GLY A 316 -13.94 -8.07 -4.45
CA GLY A 316 -14.02 -8.94 -5.63
C GLY A 316 -13.98 -8.12 -6.92
N PRO A 317 -13.81 -8.78 -8.08
CA PRO A 317 -13.86 -8.12 -9.37
C PRO A 317 -15.23 -7.48 -9.64
N SER A 318 -15.21 -6.31 -10.29
CA SER A 318 -16.43 -5.59 -10.70
C SER A 318 -17.30 -6.46 -11.63
N PRO A 319 -18.57 -6.72 -11.30
CA PRO A 319 -19.49 -7.44 -12.18
C PRO A 319 -19.71 -6.78 -13.55
N GLN A 320 -19.78 -5.44 -13.59
CA GLN A 320 -19.90 -4.71 -14.85
C GLN A 320 -18.67 -4.89 -15.74
N LEU A 321 -17.47 -4.81 -15.14
CA LEU A 321 -16.22 -5.00 -15.87
C LEU A 321 -16.12 -6.42 -16.45
N LEU A 322 -16.44 -7.45 -15.68
CA LEU A 322 -16.45 -8.84 -16.14
C LEU A 322 -17.44 -9.03 -17.30
N THR A 323 -18.65 -8.46 -17.16
CA THR A 323 -19.67 -8.53 -18.21
C THR A 323 -19.23 -7.80 -19.48
N ALA A 324 -18.66 -6.60 -19.35
CA ALA A 324 -18.24 -5.79 -20.48
C ALA A 324 -17.05 -6.37 -21.24
N THR A 325 -16.13 -7.03 -20.53
CA THR A 325 -14.91 -7.60 -21.12
C THR A 325 -15.08 -9.07 -21.55
N GLY A 326 -16.04 -9.79 -20.97
CA GLY A 326 -16.19 -11.23 -21.14
C GLY A 326 -15.06 -12.05 -20.50
N LEU A 327 -14.20 -11.43 -19.69
CA LEU A 327 -13.08 -12.09 -19.05
C LEU A 327 -13.54 -12.88 -17.84
N ALA A 328 -12.91 -14.03 -17.60
CA ALA A 328 -13.10 -14.77 -16.35
C ALA A 328 -12.53 -13.98 -15.16
N PRO A 329 -13.11 -14.12 -13.96
CA PRO A 329 -12.56 -13.49 -12.76
C PRO A 329 -11.18 -14.09 -12.44
N LEU A 330 -10.19 -13.24 -12.24
CA LEU A 330 -8.84 -13.62 -11.80
C LEU A 330 -8.76 -13.75 -10.28
N TYR A 331 -9.72 -13.17 -9.57
CA TYR A 331 -9.73 -13.06 -8.10
C TYR A 331 -11.03 -13.57 -7.52
N GLN A 332 -10.93 -14.12 -6.31
CA GLN A 332 -12.08 -14.55 -5.53
C GLN A 332 -12.82 -13.31 -5.00
N THR A 333 -14.14 -13.43 -4.86
CA THR A 333 -14.93 -12.45 -4.11
C THR A 333 -15.00 -12.89 -2.65
N LEU A 334 -14.48 -12.06 -1.76
CA LEU A 334 -14.41 -12.31 -0.31
C LEU A 334 -15.20 -11.24 0.43
N SER A 335 -15.71 -11.57 1.61
CA SER A 335 -16.15 -10.52 2.53
C SER A 335 -14.94 -9.66 2.95
N HIS A 336 -15.17 -8.39 3.29
CA HIS A 336 -14.09 -7.50 3.70
C HIS A 336 -13.33 -8.04 4.93
N SER A 337 -14.06 -8.62 5.89
CA SER A 337 -13.45 -9.24 7.09
C SER A 337 -12.59 -10.45 6.74
N GLU A 338 -13.04 -11.30 5.83
CA GLU A 338 -12.25 -12.45 5.38
C GLU A 338 -11.00 -12.03 4.61
N TYR A 339 -11.13 -11.00 3.75
CA TYR A 339 -9.98 -10.44 3.03
C TYR A 339 -8.92 -9.94 4.01
N LEU A 340 -9.30 -9.13 5.00
CA LEU A 340 -8.36 -8.61 6.01
C LEU A 340 -7.78 -9.74 6.87
N HIS A 341 -8.61 -10.69 7.31
CA HIS A 341 -8.13 -11.84 8.08
C HIS A 341 -7.05 -12.62 7.31
N ARG A 342 -7.26 -12.94 6.05
CA ARG A 342 -6.29 -13.64 5.21
C ARG A 342 -5.05 -12.78 4.95
N PHE A 343 -5.21 -11.47 4.75
CA PHE A 343 -4.08 -10.56 4.54
C PHE A 343 -3.12 -10.55 5.73
N TYR A 344 -3.64 -10.40 6.94
CA TYR A 344 -2.80 -10.32 8.14
C TYR A 344 -2.20 -11.66 8.57
N ASN A 345 -2.81 -12.79 8.19
CA ASN A 345 -2.33 -14.12 8.53
C ASN A 345 -1.51 -14.79 7.40
N ARG A 346 -1.27 -14.10 6.29
CA ARG A 346 -0.45 -14.64 5.18
C ARG A 346 1.01 -14.75 5.61
N LYS A 347 1.72 -15.75 5.05
CA LYS A 347 3.18 -15.75 5.10
C LYS A 347 3.72 -14.73 4.10
N LEU A 348 4.73 -13.98 4.49
CA LEU A 348 5.36 -12.96 3.61
C LEU A 348 5.98 -13.56 2.33
N ASP A 349 6.29 -14.86 2.35
CA ASP A 349 6.92 -15.59 1.25
C ASP A 349 5.91 -16.27 0.30
N ASP A 350 4.60 -16.08 0.49
CA ASP A 350 3.60 -16.67 -0.40
C ASP A 350 3.70 -16.04 -1.79
N ALA A 351 4.14 -16.83 -2.77
CA ALA A 351 4.42 -16.39 -4.14
C ALA A 351 3.17 -15.90 -4.90
N VAL A 352 1.95 -16.31 -4.47
CA VAL A 352 0.68 -15.94 -5.10
C VAL A 352 -0.20 -15.25 -4.06
N PRO A 353 -0.77 -14.07 -4.37
CA PRO A 353 -1.72 -13.43 -3.48
C PRO A 353 -2.88 -14.37 -3.13
N PHE A 354 -3.21 -14.50 -1.84
CA PHE A 354 -4.24 -15.42 -1.31
C PHE A 354 -5.64 -15.20 -1.92
N TYR A 355 -5.89 -14.04 -2.49
CA TYR A 355 -7.16 -13.66 -3.12
C TYR A 355 -7.22 -13.99 -4.63
N ARG A 356 -6.10 -14.44 -5.23
CA ARG A 356 -6.04 -14.81 -6.64
C ARG A 356 -6.46 -16.27 -6.82
N TYR A 357 -7.24 -16.55 -7.86
CA TYR A 357 -7.47 -17.95 -8.24
C TYR A 357 -6.14 -18.58 -8.68
N PRO A 358 -5.85 -19.82 -8.26
CA PRO A 358 -4.76 -20.56 -8.86
C PRO A 358 -5.01 -20.61 -10.37
N GLN A 359 -4.18 -19.96 -11.15
CA GLN A 359 -4.24 -20.11 -12.59
C GLN A 359 -3.86 -21.56 -12.90
N ALA A 360 -4.60 -22.20 -13.80
CA ALA A 360 -4.15 -23.46 -14.38
C ALA A 360 -2.71 -23.21 -14.85
N VAL A 361 -1.80 -24.02 -14.35
CA VAL A 361 -0.37 -23.88 -14.59
C VAL A 361 -0.16 -23.65 -16.07
N ASP A 362 0.46 -22.55 -16.44
CA ASP A 362 0.69 -22.20 -17.83
C ASP A 362 1.57 -23.29 -18.44
N VAL A 363 0.95 -24.18 -19.19
CA VAL A 363 1.61 -25.36 -19.79
C VAL A 363 2.78 -24.91 -20.68
N GLU A 364 2.73 -23.69 -21.23
CA GLU A 364 3.83 -23.08 -21.98
C GLU A 364 5.05 -22.72 -21.09
N LEU A 365 4.83 -22.28 -19.85
CA LEU A 365 5.93 -22.05 -18.91
C LEU A 365 6.60 -23.37 -18.46
N MET A 366 5.82 -24.43 -18.30
CA MET A 366 6.40 -25.76 -18.03
C MET A 366 7.18 -26.30 -19.23
N HIS A 367 6.70 -26.10 -20.47
CA HIS A 367 7.46 -26.46 -21.67
C HIS A 367 8.77 -25.69 -21.80
N SER A 368 8.78 -24.41 -21.43
CA SER A 368 10.00 -23.59 -21.42
C SER A 368 11.01 -24.03 -20.35
N PHE A 369 10.53 -24.44 -19.17
CA PHE A 369 11.39 -24.97 -18.12
C PHE A 369 11.97 -26.36 -18.44
N ILE A 370 11.18 -27.24 -19.06
CA ILE A 370 11.59 -28.58 -19.47
C ILE A 370 12.58 -28.50 -20.66
N SER A 371 12.35 -27.59 -21.59
CA SER A 371 13.23 -27.43 -22.77
C SER A 371 14.56 -26.74 -22.45
N SER A 372 14.68 -26.00 -21.31
CA SER A 372 15.94 -25.36 -20.91
C SER A 372 16.83 -26.22 -20.00
N SER A 373 16.32 -27.36 -19.50
CA SER A 373 17.09 -28.27 -18.66
C SER A 373 17.79 -29.34 -19.53
N SER A 374 19.05 -29.08 -19.89
CA SER A 374 19.94 -30.06 -20.59
C SER A 374 20.35 -31.19 -19.64
N CYS A 375 19.44 -31.89 -19.01
CA CYS A 375 19.72 -33.00 -18.14
C CYS A 375 19.29 -34.31 -18.81
N ILE A 376 20.27 -35.12 -19.18
CA ILE A 376 20.12 -36.41 -19.91
C ILE A 376 19.28 -37.46 -19.14
N VAL A 377 19.00 -37.23 -17.86
CA VAL A 377 18.23 -38.19 -17.02
C VAL A 377 16.70 -37.99 -17.16
N CYS A 378 16.23 -36.88 -17.70
CA CYS A 378 14.79 -36.61 -17.81
C CYS A 378 14.09 -37.31 -19.00
N HIS A 379 14.84 -37.82 -19.98
CA HIS A 379 14.26 -38.39 -21.21
C HIS A 379 13.61 -39.78 -21.04
N GLU A 380 13.94 -40.53 -20.00
CA GLU A 380 13.35 -41.85 -19.76
C GLU A 380 12.12 -41.89 -18.85
N TYR A 381 11.78 -40.75 -18.20
CA TYR A 381 10.64 -40.65 -17.24
C TYR A 381 9.49 -39.75 -17.71
N GLU A 382 9.57 -39.14 -18.88
CA GLU A 382 8.56 -38.18 -19.38
C GLU A 382 7.17 -38.81 -19.53
N PHE A 383 7.06 -40.06 -19.95
CA PHE A 383 5.79 -40.74 -20.16
C PHE A 383 5.09 -41.11 -18.85
N THR A 384 5.83 -41.44 -17.81
CA THR A 384 5.26 -41.91 -16.53
C THR A 384 4.79 -40.74 -15.66
N LEU A 385 5.53 -39.62 -15.65
CA LEU A 385 5.15 -38.39 -14.90
C LEU A 385 3.94 -37.70 -15.56
N PHE A 386 3.86 -37.70 -16.89
CA PHE A 386 2.73 -37.12 -17.62
C PHE A 386 1.42 -37.92 -17.37
N HIS A 387 1.50 -39.26 -17.33
CA HIS A 387 0.34 -40.10 -16.98
C HIS A 387 -0.05 -39.98 -15.52
N LEU A 388 0.87 -39.86 -14.58
CA LEU A 388 0.58 -39.62 -13.16
C LEU A 388 -0.03 -38.23 -12.94
N PHE A 389 0.41 -37.23 -13.66
CA PHE A 389 -0.14 -35.87 -13.58
C PHE A 389 -1.55 -35.79 -14.20
N LEU A 390 -1.79 -36.41 -15.33
CA LEU A 390 -3.14 -36.53 -15.91
C LEU A 390 -4.09 -37.31 -14.99
N HIS A 391 -3.64 -38.38 -14.34
CA HIS A 391 -4.45 -39.09 -13.34
C HIS A 391 -4.75 -38.24 -12.10
N PHE A 392 -3.79 -37.42 -11.65
CA PHE A 392 -3.98 -36.53 -10.52
C PHE A 392 -4.96 -35.38 -10.83
N VAL A 393 -4.86 -34.79 -12.02
CA VAL A 393 -5.79 -33.74 -12.49
C VAL A 393 -7.20 -34.31 -12.74
N TYR A 394 -7.31 -35.52 -13.27
CA TYR A 394 -8.60 -36.20 -13.47
C TYR A 394 -9.27 -36.57 -12.14
N SER A 395 -8.52 -37.04 -11.15
CA SER A 395 -9.04 -37.36 -9.81
C SER A 395 -9.49 -36.13 -9.03
N ILE A 396 -8.85 -34.95 -9.22
CA ILE A 396 -9.29 -33.69 -8.62
C ILE A 396 -10.55 -33.17 -9.34
N GLY A 397 -10.65 -33.34 -10.66
CA GLY A 397 -11.82 -32.96 -11.45
C GLY A 397 -13.09 -33.76 -11.06
N GLU A 398 -12.97 -35.05 -10.82
CA GLU A 398 -14.10 -35.89 -10.38
C GLU A 398 -14.52 -35.58 -8.93
N LEU A 399 -13.60 -35.19 -8.06
CA LEU A 399 -13.92 -34.77 -6.66
C LEU A 399 -14.65 -33.42 -6.60
N LEU A 400 -14.50 -32.56 -7.59
CA LEU A 400 -15.21 -31.28 -7.70
C LEU A 400 -16.60 -31.43 -8.34
N VAL A 401 -16.82 -32.44 -9.19
CA VAL A 401 -18.13 -32.69 -9.82
C VAL A 401 -19.09 -33.50 -8.91
N CYS A 402 -18.59 -34.24 -7.91
CA CYS A 402 -19.42 -34.96 -6.94
C CYS A 402 -19.86 -34.11 -5.74
N LYS A 403 -19.62 -32.82 -5.70
CA LYS A 403 -20.02 -31.87 -4.63
C LYS A 403 -20.88 -30.71 -5.13
N LEU A 404 -21.44 -30.79 -6.33
CA LEU A 404 -22.52 -29.94 -6.82
C LEU A 404 -23.81 -30.84 -6.89
#